data_9e8bec8f8a104bd7e954bbc373104f1b
#
_entry.id   9e8bec8f8a104bd7e954bbc373104f1b
#
_cell.length_a   1.000
_cell.length_b   1.000
_cell.length_c   1.000
_cell.angle_alpha   90.00
_cell.angle_beta   90.00
_cell.angle_gamma   90.00
#
_symmetry.space_group_name_H-M   'P 1'
#
loop_
_entity.id
_entity.type
_entity.pdbx_description
1 polymer ?
#
loop_
_entity_poly.entity_id
_entity_poly.type
_entity_poly.pdbx_seq_one_letter_code
_entity_poly.pdbx_strand_id
1 'polypeptide(L)'
;MHEGYRFDVCPFVPKYNLSKMKKFLLFLGVALATTLSVNEASAQIKLGENGGQVSVALESNSSYYAEDKTLESIGKMKTDDRKAGDFGTHDYLKVDYNLDQFSAGIQAEGFLPPLYGYDLYKYTQQKGKKNLLFLGMYAQYEAENWGVRIGDIYDQFGNGLIFRSFEDRALAFNNALFGARAHYSLGNYATIKVVAGQPRIYDERSDNWVYGTDLSVSLSDIIGWYDGVLAIEGSYVTRHDADLGDLKFFDFENENVNMVSGRVNFEYSGFSLRGEYAAKLNEDFYHLSRGVDKGNAIFLDLGYNYKRFSASASFRRTENMTTFIDPLSKDFGGGNTMNYIPLLTRQHTYSLANLNPYSGTMAMTGGEIGGQIDLYYSLRNPKVRGKYWNFHVNFSMFNSLDHDSPFYPTTIKGRNAWKDFNFDVERQWNKQLKTTFLYSMQTWDQYLTKQDGVDTHYCTSHIFVGDVTYKFNKKHSMRVEAQYLSSKNYEGDWVAGTIEYNFAPKYSFYVSDMWNCEPMKDGLYGNYCMNNKTGKSDHYLLHYYQIGASYTHNSLRVQLSYGRNREGYVCSGGVCRQQPAFTGANLALTYSF
;
A
#
# COMPACT_ATOMS: atom_id res chain seq x y z
N MET A 1 44.68 49.12 15.75
CA MET A 1 45.13 47.83 15.23
C MET A 1 43.93 47.07 14.72
N HIS A 2 43.81 47.05 13.39
CA HIS A 2 42.71 46.33 12.70
C HIS A 2 43.21 44.92 12.40
N GLU A 3 42.58 43.89 12.95
CA GLU A 3 42.75 42.52 12.45
C GLU A 3 41.59 42.17 11.54
N GLY A 4 41.90 41.96 10.28
CA GLY A 4 40.97 41.59 9.25
C GLY A 4 40.67 40.10 9.30
N TYR A 5 39.38 39.76 9.38
CA TYR A 5 38.89 38.40 9.13
C TYR A 5 38.95 38.10 7.63
N ARG A 6 39.88 37.23 7.23
CA ARG A 6 39.87 36.58 5.91
C ARG A 6 38.79 35.47 5.93
N PHE A 7 37.80 35.59 5.06
CA PHE A 7 36.92 34.49 4.68
C PHE A 7 37.69 33.60 3.70
N ASP A 8 38.19 32.47 4.18
CA ASP A 8 38.65 31.40 3.31
C ASP A 8 37.42 30.66 2.76
N VAL A 9 37.07 30.96 1.52
CA VAL A 9 36.12 30.20 0.71
C VAL A 9 36.83 28.94 0.27
N CYS A 10 36.61 27.85 0.98
CA CYS A 10 37.07 26.53 0.58
C CYS A 10 36.19 26.01 -0.58
N PRO A 11 36.72 25.77 -1.78
CA PRO A 11 35.99 25.19 -2.88
C PRO A 11 35.93 23.69 -2.67
N PHE A 12 34.95 23.20 -1.89
CA PHE A 12 34.61 21.79 -1.86
C PHE A 12 33.77 21.49 -3.09
N VAL A 13 34.42 21.16 -4.20
CA VAL A 13 33.77 20.46 -5.31
C VAL A 13 33.68 18.98 -4.92
N PRO A 14 32.50 18.43 -4.64
CA PRO A 14 32.39 17.01 -4.34
C PRO A 14 32.83 16.23 -5.57
N LYS A 15 33.75 15.28 -5.39
CA LYS A 15 34.10 14.30 -6.45
C LYS A 15 32.89 13.42 -6.71
N TYR A 16 32.00 13.89 -7.55
CA TYR A 16 30.89 13.09 -8.05
C TYR A 16 31.44 11.87 -8.78
N ASN A 17 30.90 10.71 -8.46
CA ASN A 17 31.25 9.47 -9.14
C ASN A 17 30.59 9.48 -10.54
N LEU A 18 31.26 10.17 -11.48
CA LEU A 18 30.79 10.42 -12.85
C LEU A 18 30.37 9.13 -13.59
N SER A 19 30.90 7.97 -13.17
CA SER A 19 30.56 6.70 -13.80
C SER A 19 29.15 6.21 -13.44
N LYS A 20 28.71 6.43 -12.19
CA LYS A 20 27.36 6.07 -11.74
C LYS A 20 26.32 7.02 -12.31
N MET A 21 26.62 8.30 -12.35
CA MET A 21 25.76 9.33 -12.96
C MET A 21 25.66 9.16 -14.49
N LYS A 22 26.71 8.71 -15.16
CA LYS A 22 26.66 8.37 -16.60
C LYS A 22 25.74 7.18 -16.88
N LYS A 23 25.72 6.15 -16.03
CA LYS A 23 24.77 5.02 -16.17
C LYS A 23 23.32 5.43 -15.99
N PHE A 24 23.05 6.31 -15.01
CA PHE A 24 21.70 6.89 -14.81
C PHE A 24 21.27 7.74 -16.01
N LEU A 25 22.15 8.63 -16.50
CA LEU A 25 21.89 9.46 -17.67
C LEU A 25 21.78 8.62 -18.97
N LEU A 26 22.52 7.52 -19.08
CA LEU A 26 22.45 6.61 -20.22
C LEU A 26 21.09 5.86 -20.22
N PHE A 27 20.64 5.39 -19.04
CA PHE A 27 19.34 4.73 -18.90
C PHE A 27 18.18 5.71 -19.18
N LEU A 28 18.29 6.94 -18.65
CA LEU A 28 17.37 8.03 -18.94
C LEU A 28 17.36 8.37 -20.44
N GLY A 29 18.53 8.41 -21.07
CA GLY A 29 18.70 8.68 -22.50
C GLY A 29 18.11 7.58 -23.38
N VAL A 30 18.28 6.32 -23.02
CA VAL A 30 17.71 5.19 -23.75
C VAL A 30 16.18 5.16 -23.58
N ALA A 31 15.66 5.36 -22.36
CA ALA A 31 14.23 5.46 -22.12
C ALA A 31 13.59 6.64 -22.86
N LEU A 32 14.24 7.81 -22.88
CA LEU A 32 13.77 8.98 -23.66
C LEU A 32 13.91 8.75 -25.17
N ALA A 33 14.98 8.13 -25.64
CA ALA A 33 15.20 7.88 -27.07
C ALA A 33 14.19 6.88 -27.66
N THR A 34 13.84 5.84 -26.89
CA THR A 34 12.80 4.89 -27.30
C THR A 34 11.40 5.52 -27.32
N THR A 35 11.12 6.49 -26.43
CA THR A 35 9.83 7.19 -26.40
C THR A 35 9.69 8.29 -27.43
N LEU A 36 10.80 8.92 -27.86
CA LEU A 36 10.79 10.00 -28.88
C LEU A 36 10.69 9.49 -30.32
N SER A 37 10.98 8.21 -30.56
CA SER A 37 10.96 7.61 -31.91
C SER A 37 9.61 7.06 -32.34
N VAL A 38 8.58 7.07 -31.47
CA VAL A 38 7.25 6.53 -31.78
C VAL A 38 6.30 7.68 -32.09
N ASN A 39 6.19 8.01 -33.36
CA ASN A 39 5.10 8.86 -33.87
C ASN A 39 3.79 8.05 -33.83
N GLU A 40 2.80 8.57 -33.08
CA GLU A 40 1.40 8.09 -33.05
C GLU A 40 1.24 6.58 -32.81
N ALA A 41 1.75 6.07 -31.69
CA ALA A 41 1.46 4.72 -31.29
C ALA A 41 0.01 4.62 -30.77
N SER A 42 -0.82 3.85 -31.45
CA SER A 42 -2.05 3.33 -30.87
C SER A 42 -1.68 2.47 -29.64
N ALA A 43 -2.49 2.49 -28.59
CA ALA A 43 -2.24 1.74 -27.34
C ALA A 43 -2.16 0.21 -27.55
N GLN A 44 -2.26 -0.28 -28.78
CA GLN A 44 -2.23 -1.69 -29.15
C GLN A 44 -1.72 -1.85 -30.59
N ILE A 45 -0.83 -2.82 -30.80
CA ILE A 45 -0.35 -3.21 -32.11
C ILE A 45 -1.22 -4.36 -32.62
N LYS A 46 -1.95 -4.16 -33.73
CA LYS A 46 -2.67 -5.25 -34.40
C LYS A 46 -1.74 -6.04 -35.30
N LEU A 47 -1.74 -7.36 -35.13
CA LEU A 47 -0.96 -8.29 -35.96
C LEU A 47 -1.79 -8.77 -37.17
N GLY A 48 -1.90 -7.94 -38.24
CA GLY A 48 -2.69 -8.26 -39.43
C GLY A 48 -4.20 -8.06 -39.26
N GLU A 49 -4.99 -8.43 -40.30
CA GLU A 49 -6.46 -8.24 -40.29
C GLU A 49 -7.18 -9.18 -39.31
N ASN A 50 -6.71 -10.42 -39.16
CA ASN A 50 -7.24 -11.45 -38.25
C ASN A 50 -6.26 -11.80 -37.12
N GLY A 51 -5.19 -11.02 -36.96
CA GLY A 51 -4.19 -11.23 -35.92
C GLY A 51 -4.61 -10.62 -34.59
N GLY A 52 -4.05 -11.17 -33.51
CA GLY A 52 -4.32 -10.66 -32.17
C GLY A 52 -3.73 -9.26 -31.93
N GLN A 53 -4.00 -8.76 -30.76
CA GLN A 53 -3.50 -7.46 -30.30
C GLN A 53 -2.34 -7.67 -29.33
N VAL A 54 -1.25 -6.96 -29.54
CA VAL A 54 -0.12 -6.88 -28.62
C VAL A 54 -0.17 -5.54 -27.89
N SER A 55 -0.09 -5.57 -26.58
CA SER A 55 0.11 -4.38 -25.76
C SER A 55 1.42 -4.50 -24.96
N VAL A 56 2.10 -3.37 -24.81
CA VAL A 56 3.34 -3.27 -24.03
C VAL A 56 3.21 -2.19 -22.99
N ALA A 57 3.59 -2.48 -21.76
CA ALA A 57 3.63 -1.52 -20.68
C ALA A 57 5.02 -1.51 -20.04
N LEU A 58 5.56 -0.31 -19.87
CA LEU A 58 6.83 -0.06 -19.19
C LEU A 58 6.57 0.86 -18.00
N GLU A 59 7.07 0.47 -16.83
CA GLU A 59 7.09 1.30 -15.63
C GLU A 59 8.50 1.27 -15.03
N SER A 60 9.02 2.43 -14.67
CA SER A 60 10.33 2.56 -14.01
C SER A 60 10.24 3.58 -12.89
N ASN A 61 10.64 3.17 -11.68
CA ASN A 61 10.74 4.01 -10.51
C ASN A 61 12.19 4.01 -10.03
N SER A 62 12.85 5.15 -10.12
CA SER A 62 14.28 5.29 -9.80
C SER A 62 14.49 6.38 -8.77
N SER A 63 15.44 6.17 -7.86
CA SER A 63 15.83 7.15 -6.86
C SER A 63 17.35 7.30 -6.81
N TYR A 64 17.80 8.54 -6.72
CA TYR A 64 19.17 8.89 -6.42
C TYR A 64 19.24 9.46 -5.02
N TYR A 65 20.14 8.94 -4.19
CA TYR A 65 20.27 9.28 -2.78
C TYR A 65 21.42 10.29 -2.61
N ALA A 66 21.08 11.50 -2.17
CA ALA A 66 22.04 12.56 -1.91
C ALA A 66 22.55 12.52 -0.47
N GLU A 67 23.73 13.06 -0.25
CA GLU A 67 24.26 13.30 1.10
C GLU A 67 23.38 14.30 1.85
N ASP A 68 23.01 13.96 3.09
CA ASP A 68 22.29 14.88 3.99
C ASP A 68 22.88 14.81 5.39
N LYS A 69 23.82 15.73 5.66
CA LYS A 69 24.51 15.80 6.95
C LYS A 69 23.57 16.02 8.14
N THR A 70 22.40 16.64 7.92
CA THR A 70 21.43 16.83 8.98
C THR A 70 20.80 15.49 9.36
N LEU A 71 20.32 14.70 8.37
CA LEU A 71 19.75 13.37 8.62
C LEU A 71 20.80 12.41 9.22
N GLU A 72 22.04 12.48 8.75
CA GLU A 72 23.16 11.68 9.29
C GLU A 72 23.47 12.05 10.75
N SER A 73 23.52 13.34 11.07
CA SER A 73 23.86 13.80 12.43
C SER A 73 22.83 13.40 13.47
N ILE A 74 21.58 13.23 13.07
CA ILE A 74 20.48 12.79 13.94
C ILE A 74 20.20 11.28 13.88
N GLY A 75 21.05 10.52 13.17
CA GLY A 75 20.93 9.07 13.07
C GLY A 75 19.72 8.56 12.27
N LYS A 76 19.01 9.45 11.55
CA LYS A 76 17.86 9.08 10.71
C LYS A 76 18.26 8.53 9.34
N MET A 77 19.45 8.80 8.92
CA MET A 77 20.09 8.22 7.74
C MET A 77 21.33 7.46 8.19
N LYS A 78 21.26 6.13 8.22
CA LYS A 78 22.40 5.30 8.59
C LYS A 78 23.33 5.18 7.40
N THR A 79 24.58 5.60 7.58
CA THR A 79 25.63 5.56 6.55
C THR A 79 26.01 4.14 6.12
N ASP A 80 25.72 3.13 6.94
CA ASP A 80 26.07 1.73 6.66
C ASP A 80 25.10 1.05 5.68
N ASP A 81 23.84 1.49 5.63
CA ASP A 81 22.81 0.87 4.80
C ASP A 81 22.83 1.35 3.35
N ARG A 82 23.09 2.66 3.12
CA ARG A 82 23.32 3.25 1.79
C ARG A 82 24.21 4.48 1.86
N LYS A 83 25.18 4.51 0.95
CA LYS A 83 26.06 5.66 0.81
C LYS A 83 25.44 6.73 -0.07
N ALA A 84 25.71 8.00 0.25
CA ALA A 84 25.40 9.11 -0.64
C ALA A 84 26.00 8.86 -2.04
N GLY A 85 25.24 9.20 -3.08
CA GLY A 85 25.60 8.93 -4.47
C GLY A 85 25.18 7.56 -5.00
N ASP A 86 24.52 6.73 -4.18
CA ASP A 86 23.90 5.49 -4.65
C ASP A 86 22.56 5.78 -5.34
N PHE A 87 22.12 4.83 -6.15
CA PHE A 87 20.78 4.86 -6.75
C PHE A 87 20.12 3.50 -6.61
N GLY A 88 18.81 3.47 -6.75
CA GLY A 88 18.03 2.24 -6.87
C GLY A 88 16.96 2.39 -7.92
N THR A 89 16.49 1.27 -8.47
CA THR A 89 15.42 1.28 -9.45
C THR A 89 14.55 0.03 -9.36
N HIS A 90 13.25 0.23 -9.60
CA HIS A 90 12.27 -0.83 -9.79
C HIS A 90 11.67 -0.66 -11.18
N ASP A 91 11.95 -1.62 -12.05
CA ASP A 91 11.60 -1.59 -13.46
C ASP A 91 10.67 -2.77 -13.78
N TYR A 92 9.59 -2.49 -14.52
CA TYR A 92 8.61 -3.49 -14.94
C TYR A 92 8.35 -3.33 -16.44
N LEU A 93 8.51 -4.41 -17.18
CA LEU A 93 8.13 -4.51 -18.58
C LEU A 93 7.13 -5.64 -18.74
N LYS A 94 5.94 -5.30 -19.20
CA LYS A 94 4.87 -6.26 -19.46
C LYS A 94 4.50 -6.26 -20.93
N VAL A 95 4.39 -7.45 -21.53
CA VAL A 95 3.91 -7.66 -22.89
C VAL A 95 2.77 -8.65 -22.84
N ASP A 96 1.60 -8.24 -23.30
CA ASP A 96 0.41 -9.08 -23.39
C ASP A 96 -0.01 -9.26 -24.86
N TYR A 97 -0.39 -10.47 -25.22
CA TYR A 97 -1.00 -10.84 -26.48
C TYR A 97 -2.43 -11.33 -26.25
N ASN A 98 -3.39 -10.81 -27.01
CA ASN A 98 -4.79 -11.19 -26.93
C ASN A 98 -5.33 -11.54 -28.31
N LEU A 99 -5.98 -12.69 -28.42
CA LEU A 99 -6.67 -13.15 -29.63
C LEU A 99 -7.95 -13.89 -29.23
N ASP A 100 -9.10 -13.29 -29.50
CA ASP A 100 -10.42 -13.81 -29.12
C ASP A 100 -10.45 -14.26 -27.65
N GLN A 101 -10.65 -15.56 -27.38
CA GLN A 101 -10.67 -16.15 -26.04
C GLN A 101 -9.29 -16.46 -25.48
N PHE A 102 -8.23 -16.36 -26.29
CA PHE A 102 -6.88 -16.65 -25.86
C PHE A 102 -6.12 -15.39 -25.47
N SER A 103 -5.42 -15.44 -24.34
CA SER A 103 -4.45 -14.42 -23.95
C SER A 103 -3.17 -15.05 -23.39
N ALA A 104 -2.04 -14.41 -23.63
CA ALA A 104 -0.76 -14.81 -23.07
C ALA A 104 0.08 -13.57 -22.78
N GLY A 105 0.94 -13.63 -21.78
CA GLY A 105 1.80 -12.50 -21.46
C GLY A 105 3.07 -12.91 -20.73
N ILE A 106 4.02 -11.98 -20.79
CA ILE A 106 5.27 -12.05 -20.03
C ILE A 106 5.47 -10.75 -19.29
N GLN A 107 6.03 -10.83 -18.09
CA GLN A 107 6.40 -9.68 -17.27
C GLN A 107 7.84 -9.84 -16.78
N ALA A 108 8.70 -8.94 -17.19
CA ALA A 108 10.07 -8.86 -16.68
C ALA A 108 10.13 -7.78 -15.58
N GLU A 109 10.72 -8.11 -14.45
CA GLU A 109 10.92 -7.23 -13.31
C GLU A 109 12.41 -7.11 -13.02
N GLY A 110 12.89 -5.88 -12.84
CA GLY A 110 14.28 -5.57 -12.53
C GLY A 110 14.39 -4.65 -11.31
N PHE A 111 15.18 -5.07 -10.33
CA PHE A 111 15.51 -4.29 -9.13
C PHE A 111 17.03 -4.10 -9.10
N LEU A 112 17.54 -2.96 -9.63
CA LEU A 112 18.90 -2.84 -10.14
C LEU A 112 19.73 -1.66 -9.55
N PRO A 113 20.07 -1.62 -8.26
CA PRO A 113 19.59 -2.40 -7.12
C PRO A 113 18.19 -1.97 -6.64
N PRO A 114 17.53 -2.72 -5.75
CA PRO A 114 16.25 -2.31 -5.19
C PRO A 114 16.29 -0.94 -4.52
N LEU A 115 15.16 -0.24 -4.53
CA LEU A 115 14.98 1.02 -3.84
C LEU A 115 15.16 0.85 -2.32
N TYR A 116 15.80 1.84 -1.68
CA TYR A 116 16.04 1.86 -0.25
C TYR A 116 14.73 1.92 0.56
N GLY A 117 14.65 1.10 1.63
CA GLY A 117 13.47 1.00 2.49
C GLY A 117 12.40 -0.01 2.02
N TYR A 118 12.62 -0.70 0.92
CA TYR A 118 11.78 -1.82 0.51
C TYR A 118 12.28 -3.14 1.11
N ASP A 119 11.37 -4.08 1.33
CA ASP A 119 11.73 -5.40 1.85
C ASP A 119 12.67 -6.14 0.90
N LEU A 120 12.52 -5.95 -0.42
CA LEU A 120 13.48 -6.41 -1.43
C LEU A 120 14.90 -5.92 -1.19
N TYR A 121 15.07 -4.70 -0.68
CA TYR A 121 16.40 -4.19 -0.34
C TYR A 121 17.01 -4.97 0.83
N LYS A 122 16.23 -5.23 1.89
CA LYS A 122 16.68 -6.05 3.03
C LYS A 122 17.00 -7.48 2.59
N TYR A 123 16.15 -8.06 1.77
CA TYR A 123 16.34 -9.39 1.20
C TYR A 123 17.65 -9.50 0.42
N THR A 124 17.99 -8.52 -0.44
CA THR A 124 19.26 -8.52 -1.17
C THR A 124 20.47 -8.47 -0.24
N GLN A 125 20.39 -7.72 0.86
CA GLN A 125 21.46 -7.67 1.86
C GLN A 125 21.65 -9.03 2.55
N GLN A 126 20.57 -9.69 2.94
CA GLN A 126 20.61 -11.00 3.60
C GLN A 126 21.16 -12.10 2.68
N LYS A 127 20.78 -12.09 1.41
CA LYS A 127 21.23 -13.08 0.42
C LYS A 127 22.56 -12.74 -0.24
N GLY A 128 23.20 -11.60 0.08
CA GLY A 128 24.43 -11.15 -0.58
C GLY A 128 24.25 -10.83 -2.07
N LYS A 129 23.01 -10.64 -2.53
CA LYS A 129 22.68 -10.25 -3.91
C LYS A 129 22.75 -8.72 -4.03
N LYS A 130 23.13 -8.21 -5.20
CA LYS A 130 23.10 -6.76 -5.47
C LYS A 130 21.87 -6.36 -6.26
N ASN A 131 21.47 -7.20 -7.18
CA ASN A 131 20.35 -6.98 -8.10
C ASN A 131 19.43 -8.20 -8.07
N LEU A 132 18.15 -7.98 -8.36
CA LEU A 132 17.16 -9.03 -8.53
C LEU A 132 16.53 -8.88 -9.91
N LEU A 133 16.30 -10.02 -10.57
CA LEU A 133 15.59 -10.10 -11.85
C LEU A 133 14.58 -11.23 -11.74
N PHE A 134 13.37 -10.98 -12.21
CA PHE A 134 12.33 -11.99 -12.27
C PHE A 134 11.60 -11.95 -13.61
N LEU A 135 11.23 -13.12 -14.11
CA LEU A 135 10.42 -13.25 -15.31
C LEU A 135 9.17 -14.06 -14.99
N GLY A 136 8.04 -13.37 -15.02
CA GLY A 136 6.71 -13.95 -14.93
C GLY A 136 6.12 -14.22 -16.31
N MET A 137 5.23 -15.22 -16.41
CA MET A 137 4.53 -15.57 -17.65
C MET A 137 3.19 -16.22 -17.40
N TYR A 138 2.27 -16.04 -18.32
CA TYR A 138 1.00 -16.75 -18.28
C TYR A 138 0.46 -17.03 -19.67
N ALA A 139 -0.40 -18.04 -19.76
CA ALA A 139 -1.31 -18.27 -20.87
C ALA A 139 -2.71 -18.59 -20.32
N GLN A 140 -3.74 -18.10 -20.98
CA GLN A 140 -5.12 -18.20 -20.52
C GLN A 140 -6.06 -18.40 -21.72
N TYR A 141 -7.07 -19.25 -21.51
CA TYR A 141 -8.19 -19.41 -22.43
C TYR A 141 -9.49 -19.22 -21.66
N GLU A 142 -10.35 -18.32 -22.14
CA GLU A 142 -11.65 -17.99 -21.53
C GLU A 142 -12.77 -18.28 -22.52
N ALA A 143 -13.53 -19.34 -22.26
CA ALA A 143 -14.78 -19.65 -22.95
C ALA A 143 -15.98 -19.02 -22.22
N GLU A 144 -17.19 -19.19 -22.76
CA GLU A 144 -18.41 -18.61 -22.19
C GLU A 144 -18.66 -19.04 -20.73
N ASN A 145 -18.49 -20.35 -20.45
CA ASN A 145 -18.83 -20.92 -19.14
C ASN A 145 -17.62 -21.50 -18.38
N TRP A 146 -16.44 -21.46 -18.95
CA TRP A 146 -15.24 -21.97 -18.29
C TRP A 146 -13.98 -21.27 -18.78
N GLY A 147 -12.98 -21.27 -17.92
CA GLY A 147 -11.68 -20.76 -18.30
C GLY A 147 -10.55 -21.50 -17.58
N VAL A 148 -9.38 -21.47 -18.21
CA VAL A 148 -8.14 -22.05 -17.68
C VAL A 148 -7.01 -21.05 -17.86
N ARG A 149 -6.21 -20.87 -16.80
CA ARG A 149 -4.97 -20.10 -16.81
C ARG A 149 -3.83 -20.95 -16.28
N ILE A 150 -2.69 -20.91 -16.96
CA ILE A 150 -1.43 -21.53 -16.53
C ILE A 150 -0.34 -20.46 -16.43
N GLY A 151 0.64 -20.69 -15.55
CA GLY A 151 1.71 -19.73 -15.27
C GLY A 151 1.40 -18.88 -14.04
N ASP A 152 1.70 -17.59 -14.07
CA ASP A 152 1.46 -16.69 -12.94
C ASP A 152 -0.03 -16.38 -12.79
N ILE A 153 -0.57 -16.65 -11.61
CA ILE A 153 -1.97 -16.52 -11.24
C ILE A 153 -2.09 -15.48 -10.15
N TYR A 154 -2.99 -14.53 -10.35
CA TYR A 154 -3.48 -13.60 -9.34
C TYR A 154 -4.95 -13.90 -9.10
N ASP A 155 -5.30 -14.28 -7.87
CA ASP A 155 -6.68 -14.58 -7.48
C ASP A 155 -6.87 -14.31 -5.98
N GLN A 156 -8.12 -14.18 -5.57
CA GLN A 156 -8.52 -13.95 -4.21
C GLN A 156 -9.82 -14.69 -3.92
N PHE A 157 -9.94 -15.30 -2.73
CA PHE A 157 -11.17 -15.91 -2.25
C PHE A 157 -11.81 -15.00 -1.20
N GLY A 158 -13.05 -14.59 -1.45
CA GLY A 158 -13.77 -13.65 -0.60
C GLY A 158 -13.01 -12.33 -0.36
N ASN A 159 -12.91 -11.90 0.89
CA ASN A 159 -12.15 -10.72 1.28
C ASN A 159 -10.64 -10.96 1.38
N GLY A 160 -10.17 -12.15 1.03
CA GLY A 160 -8.76 -12.52 1.08
C GLY A 160 -8.31 -13.07 2.43
N LEU A 161 -9.22 -13.31 3.37
CA LEU A 161 -8.89 -13.74 4.73
C LEU A 161 -8.14 -15.06 4.79
N ILE A 162 -8.38 -15.96 3.82
CA ILE A 162 -7.69 -17.25 3.73
C ILE A 162 -6.73 -17.34 2.55
N PHE A 163 -6.95 -16.54 1.48
CA PHE A 163 -6.10 -16.55 0.29
C PHE A 163 -6.23 -15.28 -0.53
N ARG A 164 -5.07 -14.68 -0.84
CA ARG A 164 -4.93 -13.61 -1.81
C ARG A 164 -3.56 -13.66 -2.46
N SER A 165 -3.56 -13.80 -3.78
CA SER A 165 -2.37 -13.66 -4.62
C SER A 165 -2.51 -12.40 -5.47
N PHE A 166 -1.58 -11.45 -5.31
CA PHE A 166 -1.66 -10.13 -5.95
C PHE A 166 -0.31 -9.48 -6.16
N GLU A 167 -0.29 -8.46 -6.99
CA GLU A 167 0.85 -7.56 -7.19
C GLU A 167 0.51 -6.15 -6.68
N ASP A 168 1.43 -5.55 -5.92
CA ASP A 168 1.41 -4.13 -5.56
C ASP A 168 2.79 -3.52 -5.84
N ARG A 169 2.89 -2.80 -6.96
CA ARG A 169 4.15 -2.18 -7.40
C ARG A 169 4.60 -1.03 -6.52
N ALA A 170 3.67 -0.35 -5.83
CA ALA A 170 4.02 0.71 -4.89
C ALA A 170 4.76 0.18 -3.66
N LEU A 171 4.50 -1.07 -3.30
CA LEU A 171 5.18 -1.79 -2.22
C LEU A 171 6.30 -2.71 -2.74
N ALA A 172 6.43 -2.88 -4.05
CA ALA A 172 7.26 -3.89 -4.69
C ALA A 172 6.96 -5.31 -4.18
N PHE A 173 5.68 -5.57 -3.99
CA PHE A 173 5.13 -6.82 -3.49
C PHE A 173 4.52 -7.62 -4.63
N ASN A 174 4.82 -8.91 -4.69
CA ASN A 174 4.22 -9.82 -5.64
C ASN A 174 4.31 -11.26 -5.10
N ASN A 175 3.15 -11.86 -4.81
CA ASN A 175 3.03 -13.25 -4.35
C ASN A 175 2.26 -14.13 -5.35
N ALA A 176 2.40 -13.88 -6.66
CA ALA A 176 1.77 -14.70 -7.69
C ALA A 176 1.95 -16.19 -7.44
N LEU A 177 0.90 -16.98 -7.68
CA LEU A 177 1.01 -18.44 -7.74
C LEU A 177 1.47 -18.84 -9.15
N PHE A 178 2.55 -19.61 -9.25
CA PHE A 178 2.93 -20.24 -10.51
C PHE A 178 2.35 -21.65 -10.59
N GLY A 179 1.37 -21.83 -11.45
CA GLY A 179 0.66 -23.11 -11.53
C GLY A 179 -0.51 -23.09 -12.51
N ALA A 180 -1.66 -23.58 -12.07
CA ALA A 180 -2.88 -23.63 -12.85
C ALA A 180 -4.09 -23.14 -12.07
N ARG A 181 -4.97 -22.40 -12.75
CA ARG A 181 -6.30 -22.00 -12.29
C ARG A 181 -7.33 -22.44 -13.31
N ALA A 182 -8.45 -22.98 -12.86
CA ALA A 182 -9.61 -23.22 -13.70
C ALA A 182 -10.88 -22.73 -13.01
N HIS A 183 -11.87 -22.36 -13.80
CA HIS A 183 -13.20 -22.08 -13.30
C HIS A 183 -14.27 -22.66 -14.25
N TYR A 184 -15.44 -22.95 -13.68
CA TYR A 184 -16.62 -23.36 -14.41
C TYR A 184 -17.86 -22.71 -13.83
N SER A 185 -18.69 -22.12 -14.68
CA SER A 185 -19.95 -21.47 -14.32
C SER A 185 -21.13 -22.26 -14.88
N LEU A 186 -22.05 -22.66 -14.00
CA LEU A 186 -23.34 -23.26 -14.36
C LEU A 186 -24.35 -22.13 -14.58
N GLY A 187 -24.28 -21.49 -15.74
CA GLY A 187 -25.05 -20.29 -16.05
C GLY A 187 -24.81 -19.20 -14.98
N ASN A 188 -25.90 -18.59 -14.50
CA ASN A 188 -25.87 -17.61 -13.41
C ASN A 188 -26.02 -18.25 -12.02
N TYR A 189 -26.24 -19.57 -11.94
CA TYR A 189 -26.62 -20.25 -10.69
C TYR A 189 -25.45 -20.52 -9.76
N ALA A 190 -24.33 -20.96 -10.32
CA ALA A 190 -23.16 -21.30 -9.52
C ALA A 190 -21.85 -21.17 -10.31
N THR A 191 -20.79 -20.81 -9.62
CA THR A 191 -19.42 -20.81 -10.15
C THR A 191 -18.47 -21.50 -9.19
N ILE A 192 -17.67 -22.43 -9.71
CA ILE A 192 -16.58 -23.05 -8.98
C ILE A 192 -15.25 -22.61 -9.58
N LYS A 193 -14.29 -22.26 -8.72
CA LYS A 193 -12.90 -22.00 -9.08
C LYS A 193 -11.98 -22.97 -8.35
N VAL A 194 -10.91 -23.37 -9.01
CA VAL A 194 -9.83 -24.16 -8.42
C VAL A 194 -8.48 -23.54 -8.79
N VAL A 195 -7.56 -23.54 -7.84
CA VAL A 195 -6.19 -23.05 -8.03
C VAL A 195 -5.20 -24.06 -7.46
N ALA A 196 -4.04 -24.21 -8.11
CA ALA A 196 -2.92 -24.97 -7.59
C ALA A 196 -1.62 -24.34 -8.09
N GLY A 197 -0.67 -24.09 -7.20
CA GLY A 197 0.61 -23.50 -7.62
C GLY A 197 1.56 -23.21 -6.46
N GLN A 198 2.78 -22.87 -6.84
CA GLN A 198 3.83 -22.44 -5.93
C GLN A 198 3.83 -20.92 -5.81
N PRO A 199 3.68 -20.36 -4.62
CA PRO A 199 3.69 -18.92 -4.42
C PRO A 199 5.10 -18.35 -4.62
N ARG A 200 5.14 -17.11 -5.09
CA ARG A 200 6.38 -16.36 -5.25
C ARG A 200 6.73 -15.62 -3.96
N ILE A 201 8.03 -15.64 -3.62
CA ILE A 201 8.62 -14.78 -2.59
C ILE A 201 9.80 -14.03 -3.25
N TYR A 202 9.69 -12.70 -3.38
CA TYR A 202 10.68 -11.81 -4.01
C TYR A 202 11.07 -12.24 -5.44
N ASP A 203 12.27 -12.79 -5.68
CA ASP A 203 12.77 -13.26 -6.97
C ASP A 203 12.80 -14.79 -7.11
N GLU A 204 12.23 -15.50 -6.14
CA GLU A 204 12.21 -16.96 -6.09
C GLU A 204 10.76 -17.48 -6.00
N ARG A 205 10.54 -18.72 -6.42
CA ARG A 205 9.32 -19.47 -6.15
C ARG A 205 9.55 -20.33 -4.94
N SER A 206 8.58 -20.31 -4.00
CA SER A 206 8.61 -21.18 -2.84
C SER A 206 8.49 -22.65 -3.28
N ASP A 207 9.15 -23.54 -2.56
CA ASP A 207 8.95 -24.99 -2.74
C ASP A 207 7.60 -25.47 -2.21
N ASN A 208 6.93 -24.64 -1.39
CA ASN A 208 5.61 -24.91 -0.84
C ASN A 208 4.52 -24.81 -1.91
N TRP A 209 3.50 -25.63 -1.80
CA TRP A 209 2.36 -25.64 -2.72
C TRP A 209 1.10 -25.11 -2.05
N VAL A 210 0.34 -24.35 -2.80
CA VAL A 210 -1.00 -23.87 -2.40
C VAL A 210 -2.03 -24.48 -3.32
N TYR A 211 -3.06 -25.10 -2.71
CA TYR A 211 -4.23 -25.62 -3.39
C TYR A 211 -5.47 -24.93 -2.82
N GLY A 212 -6.39 -24.54 -3.69
CA GLY A 212 -7.59 -23.85 -3.25
C GLY A 212 -8.79 -24.14 -4.14
N THR A 213 -9.97 -24.09 -3.53
CA THR A 213 -11.24 -24.12 -4.23
C THR A 213 -12.19 -23.07 -3.65
N ASP A 214 -12.98 -22.46 -4.52
CA ASP A 214 -13.97 -21.43 -4.18
C ASP A 214 -15.27 -21.72 -4.94
N LEU A 215 -16.37 -21.84 -4.21
CA LEU A 215 -17.71 -22.09 -4.73
C LEU A 215 -18.61 -20.89 -4.39
N SER A 216 -19.26 -20.34 -5.39
CA SER A 216 -20.30 -19.31 -5.23
C SER A 216 -21.61 -19.83 -5.80
N VAL A 217 -22.70 -19.66 -5.06
CA VAL A 217 -24.07 -20.08 -5.45
C VAL A 217 -25.00 -18.89 -5.34
N SER A 218 -25.62 -18.50 -6.45
CA SER A 218 -26.63 -17.43 -6.50
C SER A 218 -28.00 -18.00 -6.15
N LEU A 219 -28.44 -17.82 -4.91
CA LEU A 219 -29.77 -18.25 -4.48
C LEU A 219 -30.86 -17.40 -5.13
N SER A 220 -30.60 -16.10 -5.37
CA SER A 220 -31.55 -15.22 -6.05
C SER A 220 -31.90 -15.71 -7.45
N ASP A 221 -30.89 -16.15 -8.23
CA ASP A 221 -31.12 -16.70 -9.57
C ASP A 221 -31.87 -18.05 -9.53
N ILE A 222 -31.55 -18.91 -8.54
CA ILE A 222 -32.21 -20.22 -8.37
C ILE A 222 -33.71 -20.05 -8.07
N ILE A 223 -34.05 -19.08 -7.21
CA ILE A 223 -35.45 -18.84 -6.83
C ILE A 223 -36.20 -17.85 -7.74
N GLY A 224 -35.51 -17.28 -8.75
CA GLY A 224 -36.07 -16.29 -9.67
C GLY A 224 -36.32 -14.91 -9.03
N TRP A 225 -35.53 -14.54 -8.01
CA TRP A 225 -35.64 -13.23 -7.37
C TRP A 225 -34.66 -12.25 -8.00
N TYR A 226 -35.14 -11.47 -8.99
CA TYR A 226 -34.30 -10.55 -9.78
C TYR A 226 -34.22 -9.11 -9.24
N ASP A 227 -35.01 -8.80 -8.19
CA ASP A 227 -34.99 -7.45 -7.58
C ASP A 227 -33.83 -7.23 -6.63
N GLY A 228 -33.12 -8.29 -6.28
CA GLY A 228 -31.96 -8.25 -5.37
C GLY A 228 -30.97 -9.37 -5.62
N VAL A 229 -29.93 -9.40 -4.82
CA VAL A 229 -28.88 -10.43 -4.84
C VAL A 229 -28.90 -11.16 -3.50
N LEU A 230 -28.94 -12.49 -3.55
CA LEU A 230 -28.64 -13.35 -2.42
C LEU A 230 -27.72 -14.47 -2.89
N ALA A 231 -26.49 -14.47 -2.41
CA ALA A 231 -25.51 -15.50 -2.72
C ALA A 231 -24.88 -16.05 -1.45
N ILE A 232 -24.58 -17.34 -1.47
CA ILE A 232 -23.76 -18.03 -0.48
C ILE A 232 -22.51 -18.56 -1.14
N GLU A 233 -21.40 -18.49 -0.42
CA GLU A 233 -20.10 -18.87 -0.96
C GLU A 233 -19.30 -19.65 0.08
N GLY A 234 -18.44 -20.54 -0.37
CA GLY A 234 -17.55 -21.29 0.48
C GLY A 234 -16.21 -21.54 -0.17
N SER A 235 -15.14 -21.46 0.61
CA SER A 235 -13.79 -21.69 0.12
C SER A 235 -13.02 -22.61 1.04
N TYR A 236 -12.10 -23.36 0.45
CA TYR A 236 -11.08 -24.13 1.14
C TYR A 236 -9.73 -23.86 0.50
N VAL A 237 -8.71 -23.66 1.34
CA VAL A 237 -7.31 -23.48 0.91
C VAL A 237 -6.42 -24.32 1.80
N THR A 238 -5.44 -24.98 1.22
CA THR A 238 -4.36 -25.63 1.95
C THR A 238 -3.01 -25.19 1.41
N ARG A 239 -2.07 -24.88 2.31
CA ARG A 239 -0.65 -24.77 2.02
C ARG A 239 0.01 -26.08 2.42
N HIS A 240 0.72 -26.70 1.49
CA HIS A 240 1.54 -27.88 1.74
C HIS A 240 3.00 -27.46 1.81
N ASP A 241 3.63 -27.69 2.94
CA ASP A 241 5.02 -27.35 3.21
C ASP A 241 5.92 -28.52 2.77
N ALA A 242 6.71 -28.31 1.70
CA ALA A 242 7.51 -29.36 1.06
C ALA A 242 8.65 -29.87 1.95
N ASP A 243 9.21 -29.01 2.80
CA ASP A 243 10.26 -29.38 3.77
C ASP A 243 10.07 -28.58 5.06
N LEU A 244 9.78 -29.30 6.13
CA LEU A 244 9.72 -28.70 7.47
C LEU A 244 11.12 -28.52 8.09
N GLY A 245 12.18 -29.08 7.46
CA GLY A 245 13.56 -28.87 7.83
C GLY A 245 13.82 -28.96 9.33
N ASP A 246 14.46 -27.94 9.87
CA ASP A 246 14.77 -27.82 11.30
C ASP A 246 13.53 -27.70 12.19
N LEU A 247 12.35 -27.42 11.64
CA LEU A 247 11.10 -27.35 12.44
C LEU A 247 10.70 -28.71 12.99
N LYS A 248 11.08 -29.82 12.36
CA LYS A 248 10.85 -31.16 12.90
C LYS A 248 11.54 -31.38 14.25
N PHE A 249 12.60 -30.63 14.51
CA PHE A 249 13.28 -30.64 15.82
C PHE A 249 12.42 -30.07 16.96
N PHE A 250 11.41 -29.25 16.62
CA PHE A 250 10.49 -28.60 17.57
C PHE A 250 9.11 -29.26 17.63
N ASP A 251 8.99 -30.53 17.25
CA ASP A 251 7.73 -31.29 17.21
C ASP A 251 6.65 -30.71 16.26
N PHE A 252 7.05 -29.98 15.21
CA PHE A 252 6.14 -29.56 14.15
C PHE A 252 5.89 -30.73 13.20
N GLU A 253 4.70 -31.29 13.24
CA GLU A 253 4.31 -32.47 12.47
C GLU A 253 3.38 -32.15 11.29
N ASN A 254 2.80 -30.96 11.26
CA ASN A 254 1.79 -30.61 10.25
C ASN A 254 2.43 -30.06 8.97
N GLU A 255 2.48 -30.91 7.95
CA GLU A 255 2.92 -30.52 6.60
C GLU A 255 1.86 -29.69 5.83
N ASN A 256 0.64 -29.57 6.38
CA ASN A 256 -0.45 -28.88 5.72
C ASN A 256 -1.11 -27.87 6.65
N VAL A 257 -1.26 -26.64 6.18
CA VAL A 257 -2.06 -25.59 6.83
C VAL A 257 -3.38 -25.46 6.11
N ASN A 258 -4.46 -25.83 6.80
CA ASN A 258 -5.80 -25.88 6.23
C ASN A 258 -6.64 -24.69 6.68
N MET A 259 -7.31 -24.04 5.73
CA MET A 259 -8.15 -22.87 5.97
C MET A 259 -9.48 -23.02 5.23
N VAL A 260 -10.54 -22.56 5.87
CA VAL A 260 -11.90 -22.56 5.31
C VAL A 260 -12.54 -21.20 5.48
N SER A 261 -13.41 -20.80 4.55
CA SER A 261 -14.29 -19.65 4.77
C SER A 261 -15.70 -19.89 4.22
N GLY A 262 -16.69 -19.27 4.89
CA GLY A 262 -18.07 -19.21 4.43
C GLY A 262 -18.52 -17.76 4.35
N ARG A 263 -19.27 -17.41 3.29
CA ARG A 263 -19.69 -16.04 3.00
C ARG A 263 -21.16 -15.96 2.64
N VAL A 264 -21.71 -14.79 2.91
CA VAL A 264 -23.05 -14.40 2.45
C VAL A 264 -22.97 -13.00 1.83
N ASN A 265 -23.59 -12.84 0.66
CA ASN A 265 -23.79 -11.56 -0.01
C ASN A 265 -25.29 -11.32 -0.19
N PHE A 266 -25.77 -10.18 0.29
CA PHE A 266 -27.16 -9.77 0.16
C PHE A 266 -27.23 -8.32 -0.30
N GLU A 267 -27.99 -8.06 -1.37
CA GLU A 267 -28.24 -6.69 -1.85
C GLU A 267 -29.73 -6.55 -2.20
N TYR A 268 -30.36 -5.52 -1.63
CA TYR A 268 -31.75 -5.20 -1.93
C TYR A 268 -32.07 -3.73 -1.67
N SER A 269 -32.67 -3.05 -2.63
CA SER A 269 -33.21 -1.67 -2.48
C SER A 269 -32.21 -0.67 -1.88
N GLY A 270 -30.95 -0.73 -2.33
CA GLY A 270 -29.88 0.16 -1.85
C GLY A 270 -29.21 -0.29 -0.54
N PHE A 271 -29.71 -1.33 0.11
CA PHE A 271 -29.03 -1.98 1.23
C PHE A 271 -28.12 -3.11 0.72
N SER A 272 -26.93 -3.22 1.29
CA SER A 272 -26.00 -4.33 1.05
C SER A 272 -25.46 -4.89 2.36
N LEU A 273 -25.32 -6.21 2.41
CA LEU A 273 -24.67 -6.93 3.50
C LEU A 273 -23.69 -7.93 2.90
N ARG A 274 -22.44 -7.87 3.34
CA ARG A 274 -21.44 -8.88 3.07
C ARG A 274 -20.89 -9.39 4.38
N GLY A 275 -20.95 -10.70 4.58
CA GLY A 275 -20.43 -11.34 5.77
C GLY A 275 -19.47 -12.45 5.39
N GLU A 276 -18.35 -12.57 6.09
CA GLU A 276 -17.40 -13.67 5.95
C GLU A 276 -16.96 -14.16 7.33
N TYR A 277 -17.00 -15.48 7.50
CA TYR A 277 -16.33 -16.18 8.58
C TYR A 277 -15.23 -17.04 8.00
N ALA A 278 -14.01 -16.89 8.51
CA ALA A 278 -12.86 -17.67 8.10
C ALA A 278 -12.22 -18.35 9.32
N ALA A 279 -11.71 -19.57 9.11
CA ALA A 279 -11.00 -20.32 10.13
C ALA A 279 -9.72 -20.94 9.54
N LYS A 280 -8.63 -20.81 10.26
CA LYS A 280 -7.38 -21.53 10.10
C LYS A 280 -7.38 -22.68 11.10
N LEU A 281 -7.38 -23.92 10.59
CA LEU A 281 -7.66 -25.10 11.39
C LEU A 281 -6.42 -25.59 12.15
N ASN A 282 -5.24 -25.32 11.59
CA ASN A 282 -3.95 -25.70 12.17
C ASN A 282 -2.84 -24.84 11.54
N GLU A 283 -1.86 -24.46 12.31
CA GLU A 283 -0.56 -23.96 11.84
C GLU A 283 0.43 -24.02 13.00
N ASP A 284 1.48 -24.81 12.82
CA ASP A 284 2.59 -24.85 13.75
C ASP A 284 3.55 -23.71 13.40
N PHE A 285 3.36 -22.54 14.00
CA PHE A 285 4.24 -21.41 13.74
C PHE A 285 5.05 -21.01 14.97
N TYR A 286 6.34 -21.27 14.93
CA TYR A 286 7.28 -21.14 16.04
C TYR A 286 7.35 -19.74 16.67
N HIS A 287 7.29 -18.67 15.87
CA HIS A 287 7.51 -17.31 16.38
C HIS A 287 6.25 -16.60 16.90
N LEU A 288 5.07 -17.07 16.49
CA LEU A 288 3.79 -16.51 16.92
C LEU A 288 3.03 -17.46 17.85
N SER A 289 3.52 -18.68 18.05
CA SER A 289 2.84 -19.68 18.86
C SER A 289 2.87 -19.29 20.35
N ARG A 290 1.88 -18.52 20.72
CA ARG A 290 1.46 -18.44 22.13
C ARG A 290 0.67 -19.70 22.52
N GLY A 291 0.98 -20.84 21.89
CA GLY A 291 0.26 -22.10 22.08
C GLY A 291 -1.09 -22.17 21.34
N VAL A 292 -1.34 -21.30 20.35
CA VAL A 292 -2.57 -21.31 19.55
C VAL A 292 -2.19 -21.59 18.10
N ASP A 293 -2.42 -22.80 17.67
CA ASP A 293 -2.24 -23.31 16.31
C ASP A 293 -3.44 -23.05 15.39
N LYS A 294 -4.52 -22.47 15.91
CA LYS A 294 -5.76 -22.15 15.21
C LYS A 294 -5.96 -20.65 15.11
N GLY A 295 -6.64 -20.25 14.04
CA GLY A 295 -7.02 -18.85 13.85
C GLY A 295 -8.45 -18.72 13.38
N ASN A 296 -9.04 -17.55 13.57
CA ASN A 296 -10.34 -17.24 12.99
C ASN A 296 -10.51 -15.75 12.73
N ALA A 297 -11.39 -15.43 11.79
CA ALA A 297 -11.78 -14.08 11.47
C ALA A 297 -13.26 -13.98 11.19
N ILE A 298 -13.83 -12.85 11.60
CA ILE A 298 -15.18 -12.41 11.20
C ILE A 298 -15.01 -11.07 10.50
N PHE A 299 -15.62 -10.95 9.35
CA PHE A 299 -15.72 -9.70 8.60
C PHE A 299 -17.18 -9.44 8.24
N LEU A 300 -17.67 -8.24 8.54
CA LEU A 300 -19.02 -7.79 8.15
C LEU A 300 -18.91 -6.42 7.51
N ASP A 301 -19.59 -6.23 6.40
CA ASP A 301 -19.70 -4.97 5.70
C ASP A 301 -21.18 -4.69 5.38
N LEU A 302 -21.67 -3.57 5.87
CA LEU A 302 -23.04 -3.08 5.69
C LEU A 302 -23.00 -1.81 4.87
N GLY A 303 -23.78 -1.73 3.83
CA GLY A 303 -23.94 -0.55 3.00
C GLY A 303 -25.39 -0.13 2.87
N TYR A 304 -25.62 1.18 2.82
CA TYR A 304 -26.93 1.73 2.50
C TYR A 304 -26.79 2.96 1.61
N ASN A 305 -27.40 2.92 0.46
CA ASN A 305 -27.41 4.01 -0.51
C ASN A 305 -28.84 4.46 -0.81
N TYR A 306 -29.14 5.71 -0.52
CA TYR A 306 -30.43 6.28 -0.82
C TYR A 306 -30.30 7.72 -1.33
N LYS A 307 -30.62 7.94 -2.60
CA LYS A 307 -30.56 9.26 -3.26
C LYS A 307 -29.19 9.93 -3.12
N ARG A 308 -29.04 10.80 -2.13
CA ARG A 308 -27.86 11.65 -1.88
C ARG A 308 -27.11 11.25 -0.61
N PHE A 309 -27.58 10.26 0.07
CA PHE A 309 -27.03 9.72 1.29
C PHE A 309 -26.41 8.35 1.02
N SER A 310 -25.20 8.15 1.53
CA SER A 310 -24.53 6.85 1.55
C SER A 310 -23.99 6.61 2.95
N ALA A 311 -24.19 5.44 3.46
CA ALA A 311 -23.63 4.99 4.73
C ALA A 311 -23.00 3.62 4.56
N SER A 312 -21.84 3.41 5.17
CA SER A 312 -21.27 2.08 5.33
C SER A 312 -20.81 1.86 6.76
N ALA A 313 -20.88 0.60 7.20
CA ALA A 313 -20.34 0.17 8.47
C ALA A 313 -19.63 -1.16 8.28
N SER A 314 -18.36 -1.20 8.59
CA SER A 314 -17.54 -2.41 8.47
C SER A 314 -17.06 -2.82 9.86
N PHE A 315 -17.09 -4.12 10.12
CA PHE A 315 -16.62 -4.73 11.36
C PHE A 315 -15.64 -5.86 11.05
N ARG A 316 -14.60 -5.96 11.84
CA ARG A 316 -13.63 -7.05 11.76
C ARG A 316 -13.22 -7.51 13.14
N ARG A 317 -13.13 -8.83 13.29
CA ARG A 317 -12.41 -9.49 14.36
C ARG A 317 -11.48 -10.51 13.73
N THR A 318 -10.22 -10.48 14.12
CA THR A 318 -9.22 -11.45 13.66
C THR A 318 -8.41 -11.94 14.82
N GLU A 319 -8.04 -13.21 14.80
CA GLU A 319 -7.14 -13.84 15.77
C GLU A 319 -6.30 -14.88 15.05
N ASN A 320 -4.99 -14.72 15.10
CA ASN A 320 -4.00 -15.65 14.52
C ASN A 320 -4.29 -16.07 13.07
N MET A 321 -4.78 -15.14 12.24
CA MET A 321 -5.16 -15.44 10.85
C MET A 321 -4.04 -15.24 9.84
N THR A 322 -2.98 -14.50 10.18
CA THR A 322 -1.85 -14.33 9.24
C THR A 322 -1.26 -15.68 8.87
N THR A 323 -1.13 -15.91 7.57
CA THR A 323 -0.55 -17.14 7.02
C THR A 323 0.62 -16.76 6.14
N PHE A 324 1.78 -17.33 6.42
CA PHE A 324 3.00 -17.08 5.67
C PHE A 324 3.13 -18.05 4.49
N ILE A 325 3.78 -17.62 3.43
CA ILE A 325 4.12 -18.46 2.29
C ILE A 325 5.19 -19.47 2.69
N ASP A 326 6.23 -19.00 3.38
CA ASP A 326 7.31 -19.81 3.93
C ASP A 326 7.41 -19.57 5.43
N PRO A 327 6.99 -20.54 6.27
CA PRO A 327 7.06 -20.41 7.72
C PRO A 327 8.50 -20.44 8.27
N LEU A 328 9.47 -20.94 7.51
CA LEU A 328 10.89 -20.96 7.85
C LEU A 328 11.60 -19.64 7.57
N SER A 329 11.01 -18.79 6.75
CA SER A 329 11.60 -17.48 6.43
C SER A 329 11.70 -16.62 7.68
N LYS A 330 12.89 -16.08 7.93
CA LYS A 330 13.13 -15.10 8.99
C LYS A 330 12.55 -13.72 8.67
N ASP A 331 12.01 -13.57 7.48
CA ASP A 331 11.43 -12.31 7.03
C ASP A 331 9.91 -12.30 7.31
N PHE A 332 9.53 -11.56 8.33
CA PHE A 332 8.13 -11.31 8.69
C PHE A 332 7.53 -10.11 7.96
N GLY A 333 8.23 -9.59 6.93
CA GLY A 333 7.73 -8.52 6.09
C GLY A 333 6.51 -8.94 5.27
N GLY A 334 5.80 -7.96 4.74
CA GLY A 334 4.63 -8.18 3.88
C GLY A 334 4.90 -9.10 2.67
N GLY A 335 6.17 -9.27 2.27
CA GLY A 335 6.59 -10.14 1.16
C GLY A 335 6.35 -11.62 1.34
N ASN A 336 6.10 -12.09 2.55
CA ASN A 336 5.92 -13.50 2.90
C ASN A 336 4.48 -13.87 3.30
N THR A 337 3.48 -13.07 2.94
CA THR A 337 2.07 -13.32 3.31
C THR A 337 1.27 -13.94 2.17
N MET A 338 0.43 -14.93 2.48
CA MET A 338 -0.44 -15.64 1.56
C MET A 338 -1.89 -15.14 1.61
N ASN A 339 -2.28 -14.49 2.69
CA ASN A 339 -3.62 -13.97 2.90
C ASN A 339 -3.60 -12.45 3.15
N TYR A 340 -4.78 -11.86 3.23
CA TYR A 340 -4.96 -10.43 3.41
C TYR A 340 -5.97 -10.13 4.50
N ILE A 341 -5.61 -9.24 5.41
CA ILE A 341 -6.51 -8.76 6.45
C ILE A 341 -6.83 -7.29 6.15
N PRO A 342 -8.06 -6.95 5.70
CA PRO A 342 -8.42 -5.59 5.35
C PRO A 342 -8.25 -4.63 6.52
N LEU A 343 -7.57 -3.50 6.31
CA LEU A 343 -7.55 -2.40 7.26
C LEU A 343 -8.83 -1.57 7.12
N LEU A 344 -9.56 -1.40 8.22
CA LEU A 344 -10.81 -0.64 8.27
C LEU A 344 -10.58 0.71 8.94
N THR A 345 -9.73 1.52 8.33
CA THR A 345 -9.48 2.91 8.73
C THR A 345 -9.47 3.80 7.49
N ARG A 346 -9.78 5.07 7.68
CA ARG A 346 -9.70 6.02 6.58
C ARG A 346 -8.27 6.15 6.08
N GLN A 347 -8.09 5.97 4.77
CA GLN A 347 -6.83 6.29 4.12
C GLN A 347 -6.83 7.78 3.73
N HIS A 348 -5.85 8.51 4.26
CA HIS A 348 -5.72 9.94 4.02
C HIS A 348 -4.75 10.22 2.87
N THR A 349 -5.09 11.23 2.05
CA THR A 349 -4.18 11.75 1.01
C THR A 349 -3.35 12.94 1.51
N TYR A 350 -3.78 13.58 2.60
CA TYR A 350 -3.08 14.70 3.21
C TYR A 350 -1.93 14.22 4.08
N SER A 351 -0.78 14.83 3.95
CA SER A 351 0.48 14.35 4.54
C SER A 351 0.44 14.29 6.07
N LEU A 352 -0.12 15.32 6.75
CA LEU A 352 -0.20 15.31 8.21
C LEU A 352 -1.29 14.37 8.74
N ALA A 353 -2.39 14.21 8.02
CA ALA A 353 -3.41 13.23 8.39
C ALA A 353 -2.94 11.77 8.15
N ASN A 354 -1.94 11.58 7.31
CA ASN A 354 -1.27 10.30 7.07
C ASN A 354 0.11 10.21 7.72
N LEU A 355 0.37 11.04 8.73
CA LEU A 355 1.68 11.07 9.39
C LEU A 355 1.97 9.76 10.13
N ASN A 356 0.96 9.23 10.81
CA ASN A 356 1.01 8.01 11.59
C ASN A 356 -0.17 7.10 11.20
N PRO A 357 -0.14 6.47 10.02
CA PRO A 357 -1.22 5.61 9.58
C PRO A 357 -1.30 4.36 10.47
N TYR A 358 -2.51 3.86 10.69
CA TYR A 358 -2.70 2.60 11.37
C TYR A 358 -2.18 1.44 10.51
N SER A 359 -1.25 0.67 11.05
CA SER A 359 -0.55 -0.40 10.30
C SER A 359 -1.21 -1.77 10.42
N GLY A 360 -2.20 -1.93 11.30
CA GLY A 360 -2.84 -3.23 11.53
C GLY A 360 -1.92 -4.29 12.16
N THR A 361 -0.82 -3.88 12.79
CA THR A 361 0.19 -4.81 13.34
C THR A 361 -0.43 -5.83 14.30
N MET A 362 -1.41 -5.42 15.11
CA MET A 362 -2.08 -6.32 16.06
C MET A 362 -2.92 -7.39 15.35
N ALA A 363 -3.56 -7.05 14.23
CA ALA A 363 -4.28 -8.03 13.42
C ALA A 363 -3.35 -9.13 12.88
N MET A 364 -2.09 -8.78 12.62
CA MET A 364 -1.08 -9.70 12.10
C MET A 364 -0.40 -10.53 13.21
N THR A 365 -0.24 -9.99 14.42
CA THR A 365 0.61 -10.62 15.44
C THR A 365 -0.14 -11.30 16.58
N GLY A 366 -1.38 -11.00 16.81
CA GLY A 366 -2.10 -11.57 17.96
C GLY A 366 -3.58 -11.64 17.76
N GLY A 367 -4.18 -10.52 17.56
CA GLY A 367 -5.61 -10.43 17.32
C GLY A 367 -6.15 -9.04 17.60
N GLU A 368 -7.21 -8.73 16.90
CA GLU A 368 -7.79 -7.42 16.89
C GLU A 368 -9.30 -7.47 16.65
N ILE A 369 -10.01 -6.57 17.30
CA ILE A 369 -11.44 -6.35 17.09
C ILE A 369 -11.70 -4.87 16.89
N GLY A 370 -12.50 -4.54 15.89
CA GLY A 370 -12.87 -3.16 15.63
C GLY A 370 -13.70 -2.98 14.38
N GLY A 371 -13.85 -1.75 13.98
CA GLY A 371 -14.63 -1.41 12.79
C GLY A 371 -14.56 0.05 12.43
N GLN A 372 -15.25 0.36 11.34
CA GLN A 372 -15.33 1.68 10.73
C GLN A 372 -16.77 1.99 10.38
N ILE A 373 -17.15 3.24 10.56
CA ILE A 373 -18.42 3.80 10.06
C ILE A 373 -18.08 4.96 9.13
N ASP A 374 -18.73 5.00 7.99
CA ASP A 374 -18.53 6.00 6.96
C ASP A 374 -19.88 6.56 6.49
N LEU A 375 -20.06 7.87 6.57
CA LEU A 375 -21.31 8.55 6.24
C LEU A 375 -21.01 9.66 5.22
N TYR A 376 -21.71 9.64 4.11
CA TYR A 376 -21.57 10.60 3.05
C TYR A 376 -22.92 11.23 2.69
N TYR A 377 -22.96 12.56 2.56
CA TYR A 377 -24.14 13.30 2.12
C TYR A 377 -23.81 14.39 1.12
N SER A 378 -24.52 14.40 -0.03
CA SER A 378 -24.31 15.37 -1.11
C SER A 378 -25.50 16.31 -1.27
N LEU A 379 -25.30 17.60 -1.01
CA LEU A 379 -26.28 18.65 -1.28
C LEU A 379 -26.00 19.27 -2.66
N ARG A 380 -26.84 18.94 -3.64
CA ARG A 380 -26.78 19.53 -4.99
C ARG A 380 -28.08 20.29 -5.28
N ASN A 381 -27.95 21.51 -5.74
CA ASN A 381 -29.11 22.22 -6.26
C ASN A 381 -29.31 21.83 -7.74
N PRO A 382 -30.41 21.17 -8.10
CA PRO A 382 -30.64 20.73 -9.48
C PRO A 382 -30.76 21.89 -10.49
N LYS A 383 -31.13 23.10 -10.00
CA LYS A 383 -31.29 24.29 -10.84
C LYS A 383 -29.96 25.04 -11.11
N VAL A 384 -28.87 24.72 -10.39
CA VAL A 384 -27.59 25.42 -10.50
C VAL A 384 -26.47 24.43 -10.76
N ARG A 385 -26.12 24.25 -12.03
CA ARG A 385 -25.01 23.36 -12.43
C ARG A 385 -23.69 23.83 -11.80
N GLY A 386 -22.93 22.88 -11.23
CA GLY A 386 -21.57 23.09 -10.75
C GLY A 386 -21.47 23.72 -9.34
N LYS A 387 -22.55 23.71 -8.57
CA LYS A 387 -22.53 24.07 -7.15
C LYS A 387 -23.03 22.92 -6.31
N TYR A 388 -22.22 22.47 -5.35
CA TYR A 388 -22.58 21.42 -4.42
C TYR A 388 -21.82 21.55 -3.11
N TRP A 389 -22.34 20.87 -2.08
CA TRP A 389 -21.67 20.57 -0.84
C TRP A 389 -21.64 19.06 -0.68
N ASN A 390 -20.49 18.52 -0.36
CA ASN A 390 -20.34 17.14 0.07
C ASN A 390 -19.87 17.15 1.52
N PHE A 391 -20.56 16.40 2.36
CA PHE A 391 -20.22 16.18 3.76
C PHE A 391 -19.83 14.73 3.92
N HIS A 392 -18.75 14.50 4.64
CA HIS A 392 -18.25 13.18 4.93
C HIS A 392 -17.87 13.09 6.39
N VAL A 393 -18.35 12.05 7.07
CA VAL A 393 -18.02 11.71 8.46
C VAL A 393 -17.53 10.28 8.47
N ASN A 394 -16.38 10.08 9.08
CA ASN A 394 -15.80 8.76 9.23
C ASN A 394 -15.34 8.58 10.69
N PHE A 395 -15.55 7.39 11.22
CA PHE A 395 -15.07 6.99 12.53
C PHE A 395 -14.57 5.55 12.48
N SER A 396 -13.39 5.29 13.05
CA SER A 396 -12.92 3.92 13.24
C SER A 396 -12.33 3.71 14.63
N MET A 397 -12.37 2.45 15.10
CA MET A 397 -11.82 2.07 16.39
C MET A 397 -11.39 0.61 16.36
N PHE A 398 -10.19 0.34 16.89
CA PHE A 398 -9.62 -1.00 17.01
C PHE A 398 -9.01 -1.21 18.39
N ASN A 399 -9.27 -2.37 18.94
CA ASN A 399 -8.70 -2.85 20.21
C ASN A 399 -7.96 -4.16 19.97
N SER A 400 -6.88 -4.39 20.72
CA SER A 400 -6.28 -5.72 20.80
C SER A 400 -7.25 -6.71 21.43
N LEU A 401 -7.10 -8.00 21.14
CA LEU A 401 -7.82 -9.05 21.86
C LEU A 401 -7.15 -9.30 23.22
N ASP A 402 -7.98 -9.68 24.21
CA ASP A 402 -7.50 -10.15 25.51
C ASP A 402 -7.08 -11.63 25.39
N HIS A 403 -5.81 -11.91 25.62
CA HIS A 403 -5.25 -13.26 25.47
C HIS A 403 -5.52 -14.19 26.66
N ASP A 404 -6.09 -13.70 27.75
CA ASP A 404 -6.45 -14.54 28.90
C ASP A 404 -7.70 -15.40 28.66
N SER A 405 -8.39 -15.18 27.54
CA SER A 405 -9.53 -15.98 27.11
C SER A 405 -9.27 -16.62 25.74
N PRO A 406 -8.84 -17.88 25.66
CA PRO A 406 -8.50 -18.54 24.41
C PRO A 406 -9.69 -18.71 23.44
N PHE A 407 -10.91 -18.53 23.90
CA PHE A 407 -12.07 -18.89 23.11
C PHE A 407 -12.97 -17.76 22.64
N TYR A 408 -12.95 -16.58 23.24
CA TYR A 408 -13.77 -15.47 22.79
C TYR A 408 -13.28 -14.09 23.16
N PRO A 409 -13.30 -13.18 22.22
CA PRO A 409 -13.20 -11.76 22.45
C PRO A 409 -14.56 -11.23 22.90
N THR A 410 -15.21 -11.88 23.84
CA THR A 410 -16.47 -11.37 24.38
C THR A 410 -16.26 -10.12 25.20
N THR A 411 -15.02 -9.76 25.45
CA THR A 411 -14.71 -8.55 26.16
C THR A 411 -13.77 -7.70 25.30
N ILE A 412 -14.26 -6.57 24.88
CA ILE A 412 -13.47 -5.41 24.47
C ILE A 412 -12.60 -4.98 25.68
N LYS A 413 -11.90 -5.90 26.30
CA LYS A 413 -11.00 -5.65 27.45
C LYS A 413 -9.57 -5.42 27.00
N GLY A 414 -9.29 -5.65 25.72
CA GLY A 414 -7.99 -5.35 25.13
C GLY A 414 -7.71 -3.85 25.11
N ARG A 415 -6.44 -3.49 24.99
CA ARG A 415 -6.01 -2.10 24.88
C ARG A 415 -6.51 -1.51 23.56
N ASN A 416 -6.96 -0.25 23.62
CA ASN A 416 -7.29 0.49 22.41
C ASN A 416 -6.02 0.74 21.58
N ALA A 417 -5.93 0.13 20.41
CA ALA A 417 -4.79 0.29 19.52
C ALA A 417 -4.91 1.52 18.62
N TRP A 418 -6.13 1.81 18.19
CA TRP A 418 -6.42 2.90 17.27
C TRP A 418 -7.84 3.42 17.45
N LYS A 419 -7.99 4.74 17.32
CA LYS A 419 -9.27 5.41 17.25
C LYS A 419 -9.12 6.68 16.44
N ASP A 420 -9.96 6.87 15.43
CA ASP A 420 -9.98 8.12 14.68
C ASP A 420 -11.40 8.61 14.42
N PHE A 421 -11.52 9.91 14.29
CA PHE A 421 -12.72 10.61 13.86
C PHE A 421 -12.33 11.63 12.80
N ASN A 422 -13.02 11.58 11.68
CA ASN A 422 -12.76 12.44 10.54
C ASN A 422 -14.06 13.12 10.10
N PHE A 423 -13.97 14.41 9.84
CA PHE A 423 -15.05 15.20 9.25
C PHE A 423 -14.49 16.06 8.14
N ASP A 424 -15.03 15.95 6.94
CA ASP A 424 -14.66 16.83 5.85
C ASP A 424 -15.87 17.40 5.10
N VAL A 425 -15.66 18.59 4.59
CA VAL A 425 -16.62 19.33 3.80
C VAL A 425 -15.95 19.79 2.52
N GLU A 426 -16.46 19.34 1.41
CA GLU A 426 -16.07 19.83 0.09
C GLU A 426 -17.16 20.75 -0.47
N ARG A 427 -16.78 21.92 -0.94
CA ARG A 427 -17.69 22.84 -1.61
C ARG A 427 -17.20 23.25 -2.98
N GLN A 428 -18.03 23.03 -3.99
CA GLN A 428 -17.89 23.62 -5.30
C GLN A 428 -18.68 24.94 -5.35
N TRP A 429 -17.98 26.08 -5.31
CA TRP A 429 -18.58 27.40 -5.31
C TRP A 429 -19.10 27.81 -6.69
N ASN A 430 -18.34 27.50 -7.69
CA ASN A 430 -18.64 27.74 -9.11
C ASN A 430 -17.76 26.80 -9.96
N LYS A 431 -17.75 26.97 -11.28
CA LYS A 431 -16.95 26.15 -12.18
C LYS A 431 -15.41 26.27 -11.95
N GLN A 432 -14.98 27.35 -11.32
CA GLN A 432 -13.57 27.69 -11.13
C GLN A 432 -13.06 27.35 -9.73
N LEU A 433 -13.85 27.61 -8.69
CA LEU A 433 -13.41 27.53 -7.29
C LEU A 433 -14.04 26.34 -6.59
N LYS A 434 -13.15 25.49 -6.02
CA LYS A 434 -13.46 24.39 -5.10
C LYS A 434 -12.65 24.54 -3.82
N THR A 435 -13.28 24.29 -2.69
CA THR A 435 -12.61 24.27 -1.39
C THR A 435 -12.94 23.00 -0.65
N THR A 436 -11.98 22.48 0.10
CA THR A 436 -12.15 21.35 1.01
C THR A 436 -11.60 21.74 2.38
N PHE A 437 -12.34 21.41 3.42
CA PHE A 437 -11.89 21.49 4.80
C PHE A 437 -11.98 20.11 5.41
N LEU A 438 -10.90 19.66 6.08
CA LEU A 438 -10.87 18.41 6.85
C LEU A 438 -10.45 18.71 8.29
N TYR A 439 -11.17 18.10 9.21
CA TYR A 439 -10.73 17.89 10.58
C TYR A 439 -10.57 16.39 10.84
N SER A 440 -9.43 15.99 11.40
CA SER A 440 -9.16 14.61 11.81
C SER A 440 -8.64 14.60 13.24
N MET A 441 -9.20 13.74 14.07
CA MET A 441 -8.69 13.42 15.40
C MET A 441 -8.25 11.98 15.40
N GLN A 442 -6.98 11.72 15.71
CA GLN A 442 -6.39 10.38 15.72
C GLN A 442 -5.80 10.11 17.10
N THR A 443 -6.17 8.98 17.69
CA THR A 443 -5.60 8.49 18.95
C THR A 443 -5.09 7.07 18.72
N TRP A 444 -3.86 6.80 19.09
CA TRP A 444 -3.22 5.50 18.92
C TRP A 444 -2.31 5.18 20.09
N ASP A 445 -2.18 3.88 20.38
CA ASP A 445 -1.26 3.38 21.39
C ASP A 445 0.11 3.14 20.73
N GLN A 446 1.11 3.86 21.18
CA GLN A 446 2.45 3.81 20.62
C GLN A 446 3.09 2.43 20.75
N TYR A 447 2.90 1.77 21.88
CA TYR A 447 3.44 0.43 22.12
C TYR A 447 2.84 -0.62 21.18
N LEU A 448 1.51 -0.62 21.02
CA LEU A 448 0.81 -1.60 20.19
C LEU A 448 1.01 -1.38 18.70
N THR A 449 1.16 -0.12 18.26
CA THR A 449 1.20 0.19 16.83
C THR A 449 2.61 0.26 16.27
N LYS A 450 3.62 0.56 17.09
CA LYS A 450 5.02 0.72 16.65
C LYS A 450 6.01 -0.23 17.33
N GLN A 451 5.57 -0.97 18.34
CA GLN A 451 6.40 -1.96 19.08
C GLN A 451 7.70 -1.35 19.65
N ASP A 452 7.70 -0.08 20.03
CA ASP A 452 8.92 0.61 20.49
C ASP A 452 9.21 0.44 22.00
N GLY A 453 8.53 -0.50 22.66
CA GLY A 453 8.90 -0.99 23.99
C GLY A 453 8.62 -0.02 25.14
N VAL A 454 7.86 1.03 24.90
CA VAL A 454 7.50 2.03 25.91
C VAL A 454 6.18 1.69 26.58
N ASP A 455 6.11 1.88 27.88
CA ASP A 455 4.87 1.76 28.65
C ASP A 455 3.76 2.65 28.05
N THR A 456 2.53 2.13 28.08
CA THR A 456 1.29 2.71 27.57
C THR A 456 1.27 4.22 27.43
N HIS A 457 1.51 4.72 26.23
CA HIS A 457 1.30 6.13 25.91
C HIS A 457 0.35 6.28 24.73
N TYR A 458 -0.84 6.79 25.03
CA TYR A 458 -1.78 7.22 24.01
C TYR A 458 -1.33 8.55 23.41
N CYS A 459 -1.08 8.53 22.12
CA CYS A 459 -0.83 9.75 21.36
C CYS A 459 -2.14 10.22 20.73
N THR A 460 -2.49 11.48 20.96
CA THR A 460 -3.65 12.09 20.32
C THR A 460 -3.21 13.28 19.48
N SER A 461 -3.63 13.29 18.24
CA SER A 461 -3.35 14.33 17.27
C SER A 461 -4.66 14.93 16.75
N HIS A 462 -4.70 16.26 16.64
CA HIS A 462 -5.77 17.01 16.00
C HIS A 462 -5.23 17.64 14.72
N ILE A 463 -5.79 17.28 13.58
CA ILE A 463 -5.29 17.67 12.27
C ILE A 463 -6.36 18.51 11.57
N PHE A 464 -5.95 19.66 11.06
CA PHE A 464 -6.78 20.60 10.30
C PHE A 464 -6.18 20.76 8.91
N VAL A 465 -7.01 20.66 7.88
CA VAL A 465 -6.58 20.83 6.49
C VAL A 465 -7.51 21.80 5.79
N GLY A 466 -6.94 22.77 5.11
CA GLY A 466 -7.62 23.63 4.16
C GLY A 466 -7.03 23.44 2.75
N ASP A 467 -7.87 23.13 1.78
CA ASP A 467 -7.48 22.91 0.39
C ASP A 467 -8.34 23.77 -0.54
N VAL A 468 -7.70 24.53 -1.39
CA VAL A 468 -8.33 25.42 -2.35
C VAL A 468 -7.82 25.12 -3.74
N THR A 469 -8.73 24.76 -4.64
CA THR A 469 -8.42 24.61 -6.08
C THR A 469 -9.11 25.73 -6.85
N TYR A 470 -8.31 26.48 -7.62
CA TYR A 470 -8.81 27.53 -8.53
C TYR A 470 -8.41 27.28 -9.97
N LYS A 471 -9.40 27.24 -10.88
CA LYS A 471 -9.22 27.10 -12.32
C LYS A 471 -9.28 28.47 -12.97
N PHE A 472 -8.14 29.02 -13.39
CA PHE A 472 -8.05 30.29 -14.09
C PHE A 472 -8.78 30.23 -15.45
N ASN A 473 -8.59 29.12 -16.14
CA ASN A 473 -9.24 28.80 -17.40
C ASN A 473 -9.21 27.28 -17.67
N LYS A 474 -9.52 26.85 -18.90
CA LYS A 474 -9.54 25.42 -19.28
C LYS A 474 -8.17 24.73 -19.19
N LYS A 475 -7.08 25.50 -19.26
CA LYS A 475 -5.71 24.95 -19.29
C LYS A 475 -4.95 25.17 -17.98
N HIS A 476 -5.27 26.20 -17.22
CA HIS A 476 -4.50 26.62 -16.07
C HIS A 476 -5.31 26.47 -14.78
N SER A 477 -4.76 25.77 -13.82
CA SER A 477 -5.32 25.67 -12.47
C SER A 477 -4.21 25.65 -11.43
N MET A 478 -4.54 26.12 -10.24
CA MET A 478 -3.68 26.10 -9.07
C MET A 478 -4.41 25.48 -7.90
N ARG A 479 -3.72 24.65 -7.14
CA ARG A 479 -4.16 24.10 -5.85
C ARG A 479 -3.22 24.59 -4.77
N VAL A 480 -3.79 25.07 -3.69
CA VAL A 480 -3.06 25.48 -2.49
C VAL A 480 -3.65 24.71 -1.32
N GLU A 481 -2.79 24.05 -0.59
CA GLU A 481 -3.12 23.24 0.57
C GLU A 481 -2.31 23.71 1.77
N ALA A 482 -2.97 23.87 2.92
CA ALA A 482 -2.34 24.16 4.19
C ALA A 482 -2.86 23.18 5.25
N GLN A 483 -1.95 22.67 6.08
CA GLN A 483 -2.25 21.70 7.12
C GLN A 483 -1.59 22.10 8.42
N TYR A 484 -2.27 21.81 9.53
CA TYR A 484 -1.75 21.95 10.88
C TYR A 484 -2.12 20.72 11.70
N LEU A 485 -1.15 20.12 12.36
CA LEU A 485 -1.32 19.03 13.32
C LEU A 485 -0.88 19.53 14.69
N SER A 486 -1.78 19.42 15.66
CA SER A 486 -1.47 19.68 17.07
C SER A 486 -1.47 18.36 17.84
N SER A 487 -0.36 18.08 18.52
CA SER A 487 -0.22 16.93 19.40
C SER A 487 0.63 17.28 20.60
N LYS A 488 0.17 16.89 21.79
CA LYS A 488 0.93 17.06 23.02
C LYS A 488 2.00 15.98 23.24
N ASN A 489 1.90 14.93 22.45
CA ASN A 489 2.70 13.70 22.62
C ASN A 489 3.39 13.35 21.32
N TYR A 490 4.39 12.46 21.41
CA TYR A 490 5.13 11.90 20.31
C TYR A 490 5.96 12.93 19.55
N GLU A 491 5.63 13.34 18.36
CA GLU A 491 6.47 14.25 17.56
C GLU A 491 6.08 15.74 17.72
N GLY A 492 5.08 16.07 18.57
CA GLY A 492 4.62 17.45 18.78
C GLY A 492 3.86 18.02 17.58
N ASP A 493 3.89 19.34 17.46
CA ASP A 493 3.12 20.07 16.45
C ASP A 493 3.81 20.13 15.09
N TRP A 494 3.01 20.07 14.02
CA TRP A 494 3.47 20.12 12.64
C TRP A 494 2.68 21.11 11.81
N VAL A 495 3.36 21.72 10.85
CA VAL A 495 2.76 22.51 9.77
C VAL A 495 3.17 21.89 8.43
N ALA A 496 2.24 21.82 7.49
CA ALA A 496 2.55 21.43 6.13
C ALA A 496 1.80 22.27 5.11
N GLY A 497 2.36 22.40 3.92
CA GLY A 497 1.75 23.09 2.81
C GLY A 497 2.19 22.55 1.47
N THR A 498 1.28 22.65 0.48
CA THR A 498 1.55 22.27 -0.90
C THR A 498 0.97 23.32 -1.83
N ILE A 499 1.76 23.74 -2.80
CA ILE A 499 1.30 24.54 -3.94
C ILE A 499 1.52 23.71 -5.19
N GLU A 500 0.45 23.50 -5.96
CA GLU A 500 0.48 22.76 -7.21
C GLU A 500 -0.08 23.65 -8.32
N TYR A 501 0.62 23.73 -9.44
CA TYR A 501 0.20 24.44 -10.63
C TYR A 501 0.13 23.49 -11.81
N ASN A 502 -1.04 23.44 -12.45
CA ASN A 502 -1.32 22.57 -13.58
C ASN A 502 -1.48 23.37 -14.86
N PHE A 503 -0.73 22.99 -15.88
CA PHE A 503 -0.89 23.44 -17.25
C PHE A 503 -1.37 22.26 -18.11
N ALA A 504 -2.69 22.11 -18.14
CA ALA A 504 -3.35 21.01 -18.83
C ALA A 504 -3.16 21.10 -20.36
N PRO A 505 -3.05 19.95 -21.05
CA PRO A 505 -3.14 18.61 -20.49
C PRO A 505 -1.78 18.02 -20.05
N LYS A 506 -0.66 18.74 -20.23
CA LYS A 506 0.67 18.12 -20.29
C LYS A 506 1.52 18.28 -19.05
N TYR A 507 1.45 19.40 -18.33
CA TYR A 507 2.43 19.72 -17.29
C TYR A 507 1.76 19.96 -15.94
N SER A 508 2.42 19.49 -14.87
CA SER A 508 2.12 19.84 -13.50
C SER A 508 3.43 20.12 -12.77
N PHE A 509 3.43 21.12 -11.88
CA PHE A 509 4.55 21.50 -11.02
C PHE A 509 4.04 21.61 -9.59
N TYR A 510 4.82 21.14 -8.61
CA TYR A 510 4.47 21.30 -7.21
C TYR A 510 5.69 21.62 -6.34
N VAL A 511 5.40 22.30 -5.25
CA VAL A 511 6.31 22.51 -4.13
C VAL A 511 5.55 22.19 -2.87
N SER A 512 6.15 21.40 -1.99
CA SER A 512 5.58 21.07 -0.68
C SER A 512 6.63 21.14 0.39
N ASP A 513 6.22 21.44 1.63
CA ASP A 513 7.04 21.37 2.82
C ASP A 513 6.23 20.86 3.99
N MET A 514 6.85 20.06 4.84
CA MET A 514 6.35 19.63 6.13
C MET A 514 7.38 19.98 7.18
N TRP A 515 6.96 20.69 8.19
CA TRP A 515 7.83 21.18 9.24
C TRP A 515 7.30 20.75 10.62
N ASN A 516 8.18 20.07 11.39
CA ASN A 516 7.95 19.85 12.80
C ASN A 516 8.32 21.13 13.55
N CYS A 517 7.33 21.88 14.03
CA CYS A 517 7.53 23.22 14.57
C CYS A 517 7.54 23.31 16.11
N GLU A 518 7.07 22.28 16.80
CA GLU A 518 7.12 22.25 18.26
C GLU A 518 7.50 20.84 18.76
N PRO A 519 8.67 20.72 19.39
CA PRO A 519 9.11 19.44 19.96
C PRO A 519 8.31 19.09 21.21
N MET A 520 8.22 17.80 21.48
CA MET A 520 7.65 17.32 22.74
C MET A 520 8.35 17.85 23.97
N LYS A 521 7.57 18.26 24.95
CA LYS A 521 8.04 18.69 26.26
C LYS A 521 8.48 17.52 27.17
N ASP A 522 8.01 16.31 26.91
CA ASP A 522 8.18 15.16 27.82
C ASP A 522 9.28 14.17 27.39
N GLY A 523 10.11 14.51 26.43
CA GLY A 523 11.46 13.97 26.27
C GLY A 523 11.62 12.55 25.75
N LEU A 524 10.56 11.80 25.35
CA LEU A 524 10.73 10.40 25.04
C LEU A 524 10.87 10.07 23.54
N TYR A 525 10.24 10.78 22.62
CA TYR A 525 10.31 10.50 21.19
C TYR A 525 10.00 11.74 20.34
N GLY A 526 10.91 12.66 20.26
CA GLY A 526 10.88 13.72 19.27
C GLY A 526 12.09 13.57 18.34
N ASN A 527 12.30 14.49 17.44
CA ASN A 527 13.55 14.62 16.69
C ASN A 527 14.75 14.96 17.63
N TYR A 528 14.76 14.34 18.81
CA TYR A 528 15.86 14.43 19.76
C TYR A 528 16.92 13.43 19.37
N CYS A 529 18.10 13.93 19.09
CA CYS A 529 19.28 13.09 18.96
C CYS A 529 20.29 13.50 20.02
N MET A 530 20.85 12.51 20.66
CA MET A 530 22.01 12.75 21.49
C MET A 530 23.14 13.24 20.61
N ASN A 531 23.55 14.46 20.79
CA ASN A 531 24.77 14.97 20.17
C ASN A 531 25.95 14.22 20.77
N ASN A 532 26.53 13.29 20.00
CA ASN A 532 27.62 12.44 20.46
C ASN A 532 28.90 13.22 20.88
N LYS A 533 28.98 14.50 20.52
CA LYS A 533 30.12 15.38 20.91
C LYS A 533 29.88 16.10 22.23
N THR A 534 28.63 16.45 22.54
CA THR A 534 28.28 17.27 23.71
C THR A 534 27.58 16.50 24.80
N GLY A 535 27.08 15.27 24.52
CA GLY A 535 26.24 14.48 25.41
C GLY A 535 24.89 15.13 25.75
N LYS A 536 24.52 16.21 25.03
CA LYS A 536 23.27 16.92 25.19
C LYS A 536 22.27 16.49 24.13
N SER A 537 21.00 16.51 24.50
CA SER A 537 19.88 16.32 23.58
C SER A 537 19.70 17.60 22.77
N ASP A 538 20.01 17.55 21.48
CA ASP A 538 19.77 18.65 20.55
C ASP A 538 18.45 18.40 19.81
N HIS A 539 17.62 19.44 19.76
CA HIS A 539 16.38 19.42 19.00
C HIS A 539 16.59 19.96 17.60
N TYR A 540 16.13 19.19 16.60
CA TYR A 540 16.22 19.58 15.20
C TYR A 540 14.84 19.88 14.64
N LEU A 541 14.60 21.14 14.27
CA LEU A 541 13.42 21.58 13.52
C LEU A 541 13.61 21.18 12.06
N LEU A 542 13.15 19.98 11.72
CA LEU A 542 13.36 19.42 10.38
C LEU A 542 12.26 19.87 9.42
N HIS A 543 12.69 20.30 8.25
CA HIS A 543 11.88 20.50 7.07
C HIS A 543 11.99 19.30 6.13
N TYR A 544 10.86 18.78 5.69
CA TYR A 544 10.75 17.75 4.69
C TYR A 544 10.13 18.35 3.43
N TYR A 545 11.00 19.01 2.65
CA TYR A 545 10.62 19.75 1.45
C TYR A 545 10.66 18.86 0.22
N GLN A 546 9.78 19.12 -0.73
CA GLN A 546 9.79 18.53 -2.06
C GLN A 546 9.46 19.55 -3.13
N ILE A 547 10.17 19.46 -4.26
CA ILE A 547 9.84 20.12 -5.50
C ILE A 547 9.72 19.07 -6.59
N GLY A 548 8.69 19.18 -7.41
CA GLY A 548 8.51 18.19 -8.49
C GLY A 548 7.77 18.74 -9.68
N ALA A 549 7.92 18.01 -10.79
CA ALA A 549 7.25 18.27 -12.04
C ALA A 549 6.77 16.97 -12.68
N SER A 550 5.67 17.02 -13.39
CA SER A 550 5.22 15.91 -14.23
C SER A 550 4.94 16.37 -15.65
N TYR A 551 5.22 15.48 -16.59
CA TYR A 551 4.89 15.61 -18.00
C TYR A 551 4.05 14.42 -18.43
N THR A 552 2.92 14.68 -19.08
CA THR A 552 2.04 13.64 -19.61
C THR A 552 1.76 13.95 -21.08
N HIS A 553 1.98 12.99 -21.95
CA HIS A 553 1.66 13.09 -23.37
C HIS A 553 1.24 11.71 -23.90
N ASN A 554 0.00 11.61 -24.34
CA ASN A 554 -0.62 10.34 -24.72
C ASN A 554 -0.44 9.30 -23.59
N SER A 555 0.18 8.17 -23.87
CA SER A 555 0.46 7.08 -22.91
C SER A 555 1.73 7.28 -22.09
N LEU A 556 2.53 8.31 -22.36
CA LEU A 556 3.76 8.61 -21.63
C LEU A 556 3.47 9.51 -20.43
N ARG A 557 3.92 9.13 -19.26
CA ARG A 557 3.99 9.98 -18.07
C ARG A 557 5.38 9.91 -17.45
N VAL A 558 5.96 11.08 -17.23
CA VAL A 558 7.24 11.24 -16.54
C VAL A 558 7.04 12.15 -15.35
N GLN A 559 7.51 11.75 -14.19
CA GLN A 559 7.50 12.54 -12.97
C GLN A 559 8.92 12.62 -12.43
N LEU A 560 9.36 13.83 -12.11
CA LEU A 560 10.66 14.07 -11.48
C LEU A 560 10.43 14.89 -10.22
N SER A 561 11.05 14.48 -9.12
CA SER A 561 11.05 15.25 -7.87
C SER A 561 12.41 15.22 -7.21
N TYR A 562 12.66 16.23 -6.37
CA TYR A 562 13.81 16.31 -5.49
C TYR A 562 13.38 16.84 -4.13
N GLY A 563 13.91 16.24 -3.07
CA GLY A 563 13.60 16.71 -1.74
C GLY A 563 14.08 15.79 -0.64
N ARG A 564 13.76 16.17 0.60
CA ARG A 564 13.97 15.37 1.80
C ARG A 564 12.69 14.63 2.14
N ASN A 565 12.74 13.30 2.10
CA ASN A 565 11.65 12.41 2.44
C ASN A 565 11.70 12.07 3.93
N ARG A 566 10.55 12.09 4.59
CA ARG A 566 10.41 11.70 5.99
C ARG A 566 10.41 10.17 6.12
N GLU A 567 10.94 9.68 7.24
CA GLU A 567 10.71 8.30 7.65
C GLU A 567 9.26 8.07 8.06
N GLY A 568 8.77 6.86 7.94
CA GLY A 568 7.43 6.49 8.38
C GLY A 568 6.86 5.31 7.62
N TYR A 569 5.61 4.98 7.92
CA TYR A 569 4.91 3.93 7.21
C TYR A 569 4.31 4.46 5.91
N VAL A 570 4.54 3.73 4.82
CA VAL A 570 3.85 3.90 3.54
C VAL A 570 2.95 2.70 3.34
N CYS A 571 1.65 2.95 3.28
CA CYS A 571 0.64 1.90 3.16
C CYS A 571 -0.06 1.96 1.80
N SER A 572 -0.30 0.80 1.20
CA SER A 572 -1.10 0.62 0.01
C SER A 572 -2.00 -0.60 0.19
N GLY A 573 -3.31 -0.43 -0.02
CA GLY A 573 -4.27 -1.52 0.06
C GLY A 573 -4.26 -2.32 1.38
N GLY A 574 -3.82 -1.72 2.49
CA GLY A 574 -3.73 -2.39 3.79
C GLY A 574 -2.41 -3.11 4.08
N VAL A 575 -1.48 -3.10 3.15
CA VAL A 575 -0.09 -3.54 3.37
C VAL A 575 0.78 -2.31 3.58
N CYS A 576 1.63 -2.34 4.60
CA CYS A 576 2.48 -1.22 4.96
C CYS A 576 3.96 -1.62 4.94
N ARG A 577 4.80 -0.71 4.47
CA ARG A 577 6.26 -0.82 4.60
C ARG A 577 6.82 0.38 5.35
N GLN A 578 7.90 0.18 6.06
CA GLN A 578 8.63 1.27 6.68
C GLN A 578 9.57 1.93 5.68
N GLN A 579 9.37 3.20 5.39
CA GLN A 579 10.28 4.00 4.58
C GLN A 579 11.26 4.73 5.49
N PRO A 580 12.59 4.61 5.26
CA PRO A 580 13.57 5.42 5.98
C PRO A 580 13.59 6.86 5.46
N ALA A 581 14.07 7.79 6.28
CA ALA A 581 14.33 9.15 5.82
C ALA A 581 15.49 9.18 4.80
N PHE A 582 15.36 10.00 3.76
CA PHE A 582 16.44 10.25 2.80
C PHE A 582 16.23 11.57 2.06
N THR A 583 17.30 12.13 1.56
CA THR A 583 17.28 13.27 0.63
C THR A 583 17.72 12.78 -0.74
N GLY A 584 17.02 13.18 -1.80
CA GLY A 584 17.40 12.72 -3.13
C GLY A 584 16.41 13.10 -4.23
N ALA A 585 16.74 12.65 -5.44
CA ALA A 585 15.88 12.79 -6.61
C ALA A 585 15.13 11.50 -6.88
N ASN A 586 13.84 11.61 -7.23
CA ASN A 586 13.02 10.50 -7.64
C ASN A 586 12.51 10.73 -9.07
N LEU A 587 12.60 9.69 -9.90
CA LEU A 587 12.07 9.65 -11.25
C LEU A 587 11.06 8.50 -11.35
N ALA A 588 9.84 8.81 -11.78
CA ALA A 588 8.87 7.80 -12.16
C ALA A 588 8.50 7.97 -13.65
N LEU A 589 8.53 6.88 -14.39
CA LEU A 589 8.19 6.83 -15.82
C LEU A 589 7.18 5.71 -16.03
N THR A 590 6.09 6.03 -16.71
CA THR A 590 5.13 5.03 -17.20
C THR A 590 4.88 5.26 -18.68
N TYR A 591 4.85 4.16 -19.45
CA TYR A 591 4.58 4.19 -20.88
C TYR A 591 3.80 2.93 -21.28
N SER A 592 2.79 3.10 -22.14
CA SER A 592 2.04 1.95 -22.67
C SER A 592 1.69 2.16 -24.14
N PHE A 593 1.72 1.10 -24.94
CA PHE A 593 1.31 1.08 -26.35
C PHE A 593 0.78 -0.28 -26.79
#